data_335453798cc31be2a5f8dcd9aedeab15
#
_entry.id   335453798cc31be2a5f8dcd9aedeab15
#
_cell.length_a   1.000
_cell.length_b   1.000
_cell.length_c   1.000
_cell.angle_alpha   90.00
_cell.angle_beta   90.00
_cell.angle_gamma   90.00
#
_symmetry.space_group_name_H-M   'P 1'
#
loop_
_entity.id
_entity.type
_entity.pdbx_description
1 polymer ?
#
loop_
_entity_poly.entity_id
_entity_poly.type
_entity_poly.pdbx_seq_one_letter_code
_entity_poly.pdbx_strand_id
1 'polypeptide(L)'
;MAEGLLRKMAGDQYEVFSAGTSPKGLHPLSVEVMKELDIDVSHHNSKDLQIFTRQRFDFVITVCDRAKQQCPVFPGSTAIHWGFDDPAEAVGDPETQIRAFRTVRDEIMQRLRLFVAANLKAR
;
A
#
# COMPACT_ATOMS: atom_id res chain seq x y z
N MET A 1 -0.12 -1.68 4.32
CA MET A 1 0.17 -0.34 4.89
C MET A 1 -0.28 0.80 3.99
N ALA A 2 -0.01 0.75 2.71
CA ALA A 2 -0.35 1.85 1.79
C ALA A 2 -1.85 2.17 1.76
N GLU A 3 -2.71 1.17 1.72
CA GLU A 3 -4.16 1.37 1.74
C GLU A 3 -4.62 2.16 2.97
N GLY A 4 -4.17 1.77 4.16
CA GLY A 4 -4.55 2.45 5.39
C GLY A 4 -4.04 3.88 5.46
N LEU A 5 -2.82 4.12 5.00
CA LEU A 5 -2.24 5.47 4.96
C LEU A 5 -3.01 6.37 3.99
N LEU A 6 -3.30 5.90 2.80
CA LEU A 6 -4.01 6.70 1.81
C LEU A 6 -5.46 6.99 2.22
N ARG A 7 -6.14 6.02 2.83
CA ARG A 7 -7.49 6.24 3.37
C ARG A 7 -7.51 7.31 4.44
N LYS A 8 -6.52 7.32 5.31
CA LYS A 8 -6.42 8.35 6.35
C LYS A 8 -6.16 9.72 5.76
N MET A 9 -5.29 9.82 4.75
CA MET A 9 -4.93 11.08 4.12
C MET A 9 -6.04 11.67 3.24
N ALA A 10 -6.70 10.83 2.45
CA ALA A 10 -7.57 11.26 1.38
C ALA A 10 -8.73 10.30 1.10
N GLY A 11 -9.20 9.60 2.12
CA GLY A 11 -10.32 8.67 1.98
C GLY A 11 -11.64 9.33 1.59
N ASP A 12 -11.75 10.65 1.76
CA ASP A 12 -12.89 11.44 1.30
C ASP A 12 -12.80 11.82 -0.19
N GLN A 13 -11.62 11.70 -0.80
CA GLN A 13 -11.39 12.03 -2.21
C GLN A 13 -11.19 10.81 -3.09
N TYR A 14 -10.74 9.70 -2.53
CA TYR A 14 -10.40 8.49 -3.26
C TYR A 14 -11.07 7.27 -2.65
N GLU A 15 -11.55 6.39 -3.51
CA GLU A 15 -11.96 5.05 -3.13
C GLU A 15 -10.73 4.16 -3.22
N VAL A 16 -10.26 3.66 -2.07
CA VAL A 16 -8.95 3.01 -1.96
C VAL A 16 -9.10 1.50 -1.82
N PHE A 17 -8.37 0.78 -2.67
CA PHE A 17 -8.30 -0.68 -2.64
C PHE A 17 -6.85 -1.13 -2.62
N SER A 18 -6.59 -2.30 -2.06
CA SER A 18 -5.26 -2.92 -2.14
C SER A 18 -5.39 -4.41 -2.47
N ALA A 19 -4.35 -4.94 -3.10
CA ALA A 19 -4.28 -6.35 -3.45
C ALA A 19 -2.83 -6.79 -3.60
N GLY A 20 -2.61 -8.11 -3.57
CA GLY A 20 -1.30 -8.70 -3.78
C GLY A 20 -1.33 -9.82 -4.81
N THR A 21 -0.17 -10.20 -5.30
CA THR A 21 -0.02 -11.32 -6.24
C THR A 21 -0.03 -12.67 -5.53
N SER A 22 0.37 -12.69 -4.26
CA SER A 22 0.36 -13.88 -3.40
C SER A 22 0.03 -13.46 -1.97
N PRO A 23 -1.25 -13.13 -1.69
CA PRO A 23 -1.63 -12.65 -0.37
C PRO A 23 -1.42 -13.73 0.70
N LYS A 24 -0.75 -13.34 1.78
CA LYS A 24 -0.42 -14.24 2.91
C LYS A 24 -1.07 -13.80 4.23
N GLY A 25 -2.02 -12.89 4.17
CA GLY A 25 -2.60 -12.27 5.34
C GLY A 25 -1.83 -11.03 5.78
N LEU A 26 -2.32 -10.38 6.81
CA LEU A 26 -1.68 -9.20 7.39
C LEU A 26 -0.48 -9.62 8.23
N HIS A 27 0.65 -8.97 8.01
CA HIS A 27 1.81 -9.18 8.88
C HIS A 27 1.59 -8.46 10.22
N PRO A 28 1.81 -9.13 11.37
CA PRO A 28 1.58 -8.51 12.67
C PRO A 28 2.33 -7.20 12.89
N LEU A 29 3.55 -7.08 12.36
CA LEU A 29 4.33 -5.85 12.48
C LEU A 29 3.75 -4.71 11.66
N SER A 30 3.08 -4.99 10.53
CA SER A 30 2.33 -3.97 9.78
C SER A 30 1.22 -3.38 10.64
N VAL A 31 0.46 -4.22 11.32
CA VAL A 31 -0.62 -3.77 12.20
C VAL A 31 -0.05 -2.89 13.32
N GLU A 32 1.05 -3.31 13.92
CA GLU A 32 1.67 -2.61 15.03
C GLU A 32 2.20 -1.24 14.65
N VAL A 33 2.96 -1.12 13.54
CA VAL A 33 3.52 0.16 13.12
C VAL A 33 2.46 1.13 12.61
N MET A 34 1.36 0.62 12.05
CA MET A 34 0.24 1.47 11.65
C MET A 34 -0.52 2.00 12.88
N LYS A 35 -0.63 1.18 13.92
CA LYS A 35 -1.25 1.58 15.17
C LYS A 35 -0.49 2.72 15.84
N GLU A 36 0.82 2.81 15.65
CA GLU A 36 1.63 3.93 16.13
C GLU A 36 1.16 5.27 15.57
N LEU A 37 0.50 5.27 14.42
CA LEU A 37 -0.07 6.46 13.77
C LEU A 37 -1.59 6.56 13.98
N ASP A 38 -2.14 5.83 14.94
CA ASP A 38 -3.58 5.74 15.18
C ASP A 38 -4.38 5.23 13.98
N ILE A 39 -3.77 4.34 13.19
CA ILE A 39 -4.43 3.70 12.04
C ILE A 39 -4.63 2.22 12.36
N ASP A 40 -5.89 1.81 12.52
CA ASP A 40 -6.24 0.42 12.76
C ASP A 40 -6.44 -0.30 11.41
N VAL A 41 -5.52 -1.19 11.08
CA VAL A 41 -5.62 -2.04 9.88
C VAL A 41 -5.89 -3.50 10.22
N SER A 42 -6.17 -3.81 11.49
CA SER A 42 -6.39 -5.19 11.95
C SER A 42 -7.56 -5.88 11.25
N HIS A 43 -8.52 -5.09 10.75
CA HIS A 43 -9.69 -5.61 10.01
C HIS A 43 -9.45 -5.70 8.50
N HIS A 44 -8.30 -5.24 8.00
CA HIS A 44 -7.96 -5.36 6.58
C HIS A 44 -7.62 -6.81 6.24
N ASN A 45 -8.05 -7.25 5.06
CA ASN A 45 -7.76 -8.58 4.55
C ASN A 45 -6.78 -8.50 3.39
N SER A 46 -5.87 -9.47 3.31
CA SER A 46 -5.09 -9.68 2.10
C SER A 46 -6.02 -10.15 0.99
N LYS A 47 -5.94 -9.51 -0.17
CA LYS A 47 -6.79 -9.84 -1.32
C LYS A 47 -5.94 -10.16 -2.51
N ASP A 48 -6.38 -11.15 -3.30
CA ASP A 48 -5.73 -11.48 -4.55
C ASP A 48 -6.07 -10.43 -5.60
N LEU A 49 -5.07 -10.02 -6.37
CA LEU A 49 -5.21 -9.04 -7.45
C LEU A 49 -6.28 -9.43 -8.47
N GLN A 50 -6.50 -10.74 -8.67
CA GLN A 50 -7.47 -11.25 -9.64
C GLN A 50 -8.90 -10.79 -9.39
N ILE A 51 -9.28 -10.50 -8.16
CA ILE A 51 -10.64 -10.05 -7.85
C ILE A 51 -10.95 -8.67 -8.43
N PHE A 52 -9.91 -7.90 -8.80
CA PHE A 52 -10.05 -6.53 -9.30
C PHE A 52 -9.87 -6.42 -10.81
N THR A 53 -9.61 -7.50 -11.53
CA THR A 53 -9.25 -7.44 -12.97
C THR A 53 -10.33 -6.84 -13.88
N ARG A 54 -11.59 -6.86 -13.46
CA ARG A 54 -12.72 -6.30 -14.24
C ARG A 54 -13.15 -4.92 -13.74
N GLN A 55 -12.52 -4.43 -12.68
CA GLN A 55 -12.86 -3.13 -12.12
C GLN A 55 -12.00 -2.03 -12.75
N ARG A 56 -12.61 -0.86 -12.96
CA ARG A 56 -11.87 0.29 -13.48
C ARG A 56 -11.26 1.09 -12.34
N PHE A 57 -10.01 1.49 -12.52
CA PHE A 57 -9.28 2.34 -11.58
C PHE A 57 -8.71 3.55 -12.30
N ASP A 58 -8.70 4.70 -11.64
CA ASP A 58 -8.04 5.89 -12.16
C ASP A 58 -6.51 5.76 -12.04
N PHE A 59 -6.05 5.22 -10.92
CA PHE A 59 -4.63 5.00 -10.64
C PHE A 59 -4.40 3.58 -10.15
N VAL A 60 -3.33 2.98 -10.64
CA VAL A 60 -2.84 1.68 -10.15
C VAL A 60 -1.40 1.87 -9.73
N ILE A 61 -1.15 1.76 -8.43
CA ILE A 61 0.16 1.97 -7.84
C ILE A 61 0.73 0.64 -7.39
N THR A 62 1.87 0.24 -7.96
CA THR A 62 2.59 -0.94 -7.51
C THR A 62 3.68 -0.53 -6.54
N VAL A 63 3.82 -1.25 -5.43
CA VAL A 63 4.73 -0.88 -4.35
C VAL A 63 5.92 -1.83 -4.20
N CYS A 64 5.99 -2.87 -5.00
CA CYS A 64 7.14 -3.78 -5.06
C CYS A 64 7.36 -4.26 -6.48
N ASP A 65 8.60 -4.70 -6.78
CA ASP A 65 8.96 -5.12 -8.15
C ASP A 65 8.18 -6.35 -8.61
N ARG A 66 7.89 -7.29 -7.71
CA ARG A 66 7.09 -8.47 -8.03
C ARG A 66 5.69 -8.07 -8.49
N ALA A 67 5.06 -7.14 -7.78
CA ALA A 67 3.74 -6.64 -8.15
C ALA A 67 3.78 -5.94 -9.51
N LYS A 68 4.84 -5.20 -9.82
CA LYS A 68 5.01 -4.56 -11.12
C LYS A 68 5.05 -5.58 -12.26
N GLN A 69 5.81 -6.68 -12.09
CA GLN A 69 5.97 -7.71 -13.10
C GLN A 69 4.68 -8.50 -13.36
N GLN A 70 3.86 -8.70 -12.33
CA GLN A 70 2.68 -9.56 -12.37
C GLN A 70 1.37 -8.78 -12.47
N CYS A 71 1.42 -7.46 -12.37
CA CYS A 71 0.22 -6.63 -12.41
C CYS A 71 -0.39 -6.64 -13.81
N PRO A 72 -1.67 -7.03 -13.95
CA PRO A 72 -2.34 -6.94 -15.25
C PRO A 72 -2.54 -5.49 -15.65
N VAL A 73 -2.80 -5.27 -16.94
CA VAL A 73 -3.16 -3.95 -17.45
C VAL A 73 -4.61 -3.66 -17.05
N PHE A 74 -4.81 -2.49 -16.43
CA PHE A 74 -6.15 -1.97 -16.14
C PHE A 74 -6.47 -0.86 -17.13
N PRO A 75 -7.33 -1.10 -18.14
CA PRO A 75 -7.61 -0.10 -19.15
C PRO A 75 -8.14 1.20 -18.57
N GLY A 76 -7.61 2.33 -19.08
CA GLY A 76 -8.02 3.64 -18.63
C GLY A 76 -7.37 4.13 -17.33
N SER A 77 -6.51 3.33 -16.71
CA SER A 77 -5.79 3.71 -15.50
C SER A 77 -4.44 4.34 -15.81
N THR A 78 -3.95 5.16 -14.87
CA THR A 78 -2.57 5.63 -14.87
C THR A 78 -1.76 4.69 -13.96
N ALA A 79 -0.78 4.00 -14.55
CA ALA A 79 0.08 3.08 -13.81
C ALA A 79 1.29 3.80 -13.24
N ILE A 80 1.52 3.62 -11.94
CA ILE A 80 2.63 4.23 -11.22
C ILE A 80 3.36 3.11 -10.47
N HIS A 81 4.69 3.09 -10.54
CA HIS A 81 5.49 2.12 -9.79
C HIS A 81 6.37 2.82 -8.77
N TRP A 82 6.24 2.41 -7.50
CA TRP A 82 7.11 2.79 -6.41
C TRP A 82 7.82 1.54 -5.89
N GLY A 83 9.13 1.46 -6.01
CA GLY A 83 9.90 0.30 -5.55
C GLY A 83 10.32 0.45 -4.10
N PHE A 84 9.52 -0.05 -3.17
CA PHE A 84 9.90 -0.13 -1.76
C PHE A 84 10.45 -1.52 -1.45
N ASP A 85 11.38 -1.59 -0.51
CA ASP A 85 11.84 -2.86 0.02
C ASP A 85 10.70 -3.54 0.78
N ASP A 86 10.65 -4.87 0.70
CA ASP A 86 9.68 -5.63 1.50
C ASP A 86 10.19 -5.74 2.94
N PRO A 87 9.56 -5.09 3.91
CA PRO A 87 10.05 -5.12 5.29
C PRO A 87 9.93 -6.50 5.93
N ALA A 88 9.05 -7.36 5.41
CA ALA A 88 8.90 -8.73 5.90
C ALA A 88 10.13 -9.59 5.59
N GLU A 89 10.96 -9.18 4.65
CA GLU A 89 12.21 -9.87 4.31
C GLU A 89 13.40 -9.43 5.19
N ALA A 90 13.21 -8.46 6.07
CA ALA A 90 14.26 -8.00 6.96
C ALA A 90 14.71 -9.12 7.91
N VAL A 91 16.02 -9.31 8.00
CA VAL A 91 16.64 -10.34 8.83
C VAL A 91 17.20 -9.66 10.08
N GLY A 92 17.05 -10.32 11.23
CA GLY A 92 17.59 -9.82 12.48
C GLY A 92 16.65 -10.05 13.65
N ASP A 93 16.93 -9.36 14.76
CA ASP A 93 16.10 -9.45 15.96
C ASP A 93 14.75 -8.71 15.75
N PRO A 94 13.80 -8.89 16.69
CA PRO A 94 12.48 -8.23 16.56
C PRO A 94 12.56 -6.71 16.43
N GLU A 95 13.53 -6.10 17.07
CA GLU A 95 13.72 -4.66 17.03
C GLU A 95 14.19 -4.18 15.65
N THR A 96 15.09 -4.92 15.03
CA THR A 96 15.53 -4.66 13.64
C THR A 96 14.38 -4.83 12.67
N GLN A 97 13.57 -5.86 12.85
CA GLN A 97 12.40 -6.10 11.99
C GLN A 97 11.37 -4.99 12.10
N ILE A 98 11.04 -4.55 13.30
CA ILE A 98 10.04 -3.48 13.47
C ILE A 98 10.54 -2.13 12.91
N ARG A 99 11.84 -1.87 13.00
CA ARG A 99 12.43 -0.69 12.36
C ARG A 99 12.29 -0.71 10.85
N ALA A 100 12.46 -1.88 10.23
CA ALA A 100 12.26 -2.04 8.79
C ALA A 100 10.83 -1.69 8.39
N PHE A 101 9.84 -2.15 9.15
CA PHE A 101 8.44 -1.81 8.91
C PHE A 101 8.16 -0.31 9.10
N ARG A 102 8.74 0.31 10.12
CA ARG A 102 8.60 1.76 10.32
C ARG A 102 9.22 2.57 9.19
N THR A 103 10.39 2.18 8.73
CA THR A 103 11.08 2.86 7.64
C THR A 103 10.27 2.81 6.35
N VAL A 104 9.79 1.63 5.96
CA VAL A 104 8.97 1.47 4.76
C VAL A 104 7.63 2.21 4.91
N ARG A 105 7.00 2.12 6.08
CA ARG A 105 5.78 2.89 6.37
C ARG A 105 5.98 4.38 6.11
N ASP A 106 7.07 4.94 6.62
CA ASP A 106 7.35 6.38 6.50
C ASP A 106 7.69 6.77 5.07
N GLU A 107 8.40 5.91 4.33
CA GLU A 107 8.67 6.11 2.92
C GLU A 107 7.39 6.11 2.08
N ILE A 108 6.51 5.14 2.32
CA ILE A 108 5.20 5.07 1.66
C ILE A 108 4.38 6.32 1.97
N MET A 109 4.34 6.72 3.24
CA MET A 109 3.59 7.89 3.67
C MET A 109 4.06 9.16 2.96
N GLN A 110 5.35 9.36 2.82
CA GLN A 110 5.89 10.52 2.12
C GLN A 110 5.53 10.51 0.64
N ARG A 111 5.62 9.36 -0.02
CA ARG A 111 5.21 9.23 -1.43
C ARG A 111 3.73 9.50 -1.62
N LEU A 112 2.89 9.00 -0.72
CA LEU A 112 1.45 9.22 -0.78
C LEU A 112 1.11 10.69 -0.57
N ARG A 113 1.80 11.39 0.32
CA ARG A 113 1.61 12.84 0.50
C ARG A 113 1.87 13.61 -0.79
N LEU A 114 2.96 13.28 -1.49
CA LEU A 114 3.29 13.89 -2.77
C LEU A 114 2.25 13.55 -3.85
N PHE A 115 1.81 12.30 -3.88
CA PHE A 115 0.78 11.85 -4.82
C PHE A 115 -0.53 12.61 -4.60
N VAL A 116 -0.99 12.70 -3.37
CA VAL A 116 -2.25 13.39 -3.04
C VAL A 116 -2.14 14.88 -3.39
N ALA A 117 -1.02 15.51 -3.07
CA ALA A 117 -0.81 16.92 -3.38
C ALA A 117 -0.81 17.20 -4.89
N ALA A 118 -0.22 16.30 -5.68
CA ALA A 118 -0.15 16.44 -7.14
C ALA A 118 -1.48 16.13 -7.84
N ASN A 119 -2.38 15.39 -7.21
CA ASN A 119 -3.60 14.87 -7.82
C ASN A 119 -4.85 15.24 -7.03
N LEU A 120 -4.86 16.43 -6.42
CA LEU A 120 -6.03 16.92 -5.72
C LEU A 120 -7.20 17.05 -6.69
N LYS A 121 -8.35 16.47 -6.30
CA LYS A 121 -9.56 16.58 -7.09
C LYS A 121 -10.19 17.95 -6.88
N ALA A 122 -10.61 18.59 -7.96
CA ALA A 122 -11.40 19.80 -7.89
C ALA A 122 -12.75 19.52 -7.22
N ARG A 123 -13.13 20.39 -6.32
CA ARG A 123 -14.43 20.30 -5.63
C ARG A 123 -15.38 21.36 -6.12
#